data_19f75edd6fca680369dd1e269a2501d6
#
_entry.id   19f75edd6fca680369dd1e269a2501d6
#
_cell.length_a   1.000
_cell.length_b   1.000
_cell.length_c   1.000
_cell.angle_alpha   90.00
_cell.angle_beta   90.00
_cell.angle_gamma   90.00
#
_symmetry.space_group_name_H-M   'P 1'
#
loop_
_entity.id
_entity.type
_entity.pdbx_description
1 polymer ?
#
loop_
_entity_poly.entity_id
_entity_poly.type
_entity_poly.pdbx_seq_one_letter_code
_entity_poly.pdbx_strand_id
1 'polypeptide(L)'
;MGLVVDPLVPTKEPQEPTTVTPAEIIYHRRVQVLDRAGQTNVTEACRTFGISRTTYYRWAGRAQRYGLAALLPKGRRPPVMPNATPPEQVEAVLAEAVARPTIGAQRLVDHLADRGVRLSPSGVQKLLVRHRLGRRAQRVAALAQLTAATTGILTTPAKDGAFGFCHFAARPGDLVALDTFYVGKLKGIGPVWQLTAVDTATRYGIGALVAGDKSARDVAGFVDHVAERLAGIGVELGGVLTDNGPEFTGTAFTSHLEELGVRQHRIPPRSPNHNPVCERFQGTALQEFYRPAFHRQHFARLAELNAQFQGWLQHYNTRRRNHGDFMRGRTPFAVMEAHLS
;
A
#
# COMPACT_ATOMS: atom_id res chain seq x y z
N MET A 1 57.25 27.46 29.61
CA MET A 1 57.30 26.64 28.39
C MET A 1 55.87 26.29 28.06
N GLY A 2 55.22 27.16 27.30
CA GLY A 2 53.79 27.04 26.97
C GLY A 2 53.63 26.26 25.68
N LEU A 3 52.75 25.24 25.70
CA LEU A 3 52.29 24.50 24.52
C LEU A 3 51.22 25.34 23.80
N VAL A 4 51.54 25.78 22.60
CA VAL A 4 50.65 26.40 21.65
C VAL A 4 49.77 25.30 21.08
N VAL A 5 48.47 25.40 21.29
CA VAL A 5 47.45 24.51 20.67
C VAL A 5 47.00 25.18 19.39
N ASP A 6 47.25 24.53 18.25
CA ASP A 6 46.78 24.95 16.93
C ASP A 6 45.24 24.98 16.85
N PRO A 7 44.63 25.96 16.17
CA PRO A 7 43.21 26.04 16.01
C PRO A 7 42.70 24.96 15.03
N LEU A 8 41.72 24.21 15.50
CA LEU A 8 40.94 23.20 14.77
C LEU A 8 40.47 23.72 13.41
N VAL A 9 40.89 23.01 12.38
CA VAL A 9 40.34 23.11 11.01
C VAL A 9 38.83 22.84 11.08
N PRO A 10 37.96 23.68 10.50
CA PRO A 10 36.53 23.43 10.52
C PRO A 10 36.26 22.20 9.66
N THR A 11 35.76 21.14 10.29
CA THR A 11 35.20 19.96 9.61
C THR A 11 34.00 20.40 8.78
N LYS A 12 34.15 20.33 7.47
CA LYS A 12 33.06 20.53 6.50
C LYS A 12 32.00 19.46 6.76
N GLU A 13 30.84 19.90 7.24
CA GLU A 13 29.65 19.01 7.34
C GLU A 13 29.37 18.35 6.00
N PRO A 14 28.98 17.06 5.97
CA PRO A 14 28.61 16.40 4.74
C PRO A 14 27.38 17.10 4.17
N GLN A 15 27.53 17.77 3.03
CA GLN A 15 26.42 18.33 2.27
C GLN A 15 25.50 17.19 1.88
N GLU A 16 24.25 17.25 2.33
CA GLU A 16 23.18 16.36 1.84
C GLU A 16 23.14 16.39 0.31
N PRO A 17 22.87 15.27 -0.37
CA PRO A 17 22.81 15.22 -1.81
C PRO A 17 21.70 16.17 -2.29
N THR A 18 22.09 17.27 -2.92
CA THR A 18 21.18 18.27 -3.48
C THR A 18 20.34 17.60 -4.55
N THR A 19 19.10 17.37 -4.26
CA THR A 19 18.13 16.78 -5.22
C THR A 19 17.92 17.77 -6.34
N VAL A 20 18.53 17.51 -7.50
CA VAL A 20 18.40 18.38 -8.69
C VAL A 20 16.95 18.35 -9.19
N THR A 21 16.30 19.48 -9.22
CA THR A 21 14.92 19.59 -9.69
C THR A 21 14.81 19.50 -11.22
N PRO A 22 13.68 19.04 -11.79
CA PRO A 22 13.47 19.05 -13.24
C PRO A 22 13.64 20.44 -13.87
N ALA A 23 13.32 21.50 -13.13
CA ALA A 23 13.49 22.89 -13.58
C ALA A 23 14.98 23.26 -13.70
N GLU A 24 15.82 22.82 -12.77
CA GLU A 24 17.27 23.03 -12.83
C GLU A 24 17.91 22.26 -13.98
N ILE A 25 17.47 21.01 -14.23
CA ILE A 25 17.94 20.24 -15.39
C ILE A 25 17.67 21.00 -16.71
N ILE A 26 16.44 21.51 -16.86
CA ILE A 26 16.06 22.30 -18.05
C ILE A 26 16.85 23.59 -18.13
N TYR A 27 17.09 24.26 -17.03
CA TYR A 27 17.90 25.46 -16.96
C TYR A 27 19.34 25.20 -17.41
N HIS A 28 20.00 24.23 -16.81
CA HIS A 28 21.37 23.87 -17.17
C HIS A 28 21.50 23.47 -18.64
N ARG A 29 20.56 22.70 -19.18
CA ARG A 29 20.52 22.37 -20.61
C ARG A 29 20.46 23.63 -21.48
N ARG A 30 19.66 24.62 -21.12
CA ARG A 30 19.54 25.87 -21.89
C ARG A 30 20.83 26.70 -21.84
N VAL A 31 21.48 26.75 -20.68
CA VAL A 31 22.77 27.42 -20.51
C VAL A 31 23.84 26.71 -21.36
N GLN A 32 23.96 25.41 -21.29
CA GLN A 32 24.91 24.61 -22.11
C GLN A 32 24.76 24.82 -23.61
N VAL A 33 23.52 24.98 -24.10
CA VAL A 33 23.28 25.32 -25.52
C VAL A 33 23.87 26.67 -25.89
N LEU A 34 23.72 27.69 -25.05
CA LEU A 34 24.27 29.00 -25.29
C LEU A 34 25.81 29.00 -25.21
N ASP A 35 26.38 28.35 -24.23
CA ASP A 35 27.84 28.21 -24.08
C ASP A 35 28.44 27.48 -25.27
N ARG A 36 27.85 26.37 -25.72
CA ARG A 36 28.31 25.63 -26.89
C ARG A 36 28.28 26.47 -28.15
N ALA A 37 27.24 27.28 -28.34
CA ALA A 37 27.14 28.18 -29.49
C ALA A 37 28.19 29.30 -29.46
N GLY A 38 28.64 29.72 -28.27
CA GLY A 38 29.76 30.68 -28.12
C GLY A 38 31.13 30.05 -28.41
N GLN A 39 31.28 28.77 -28.13
CA GLN A 39 32.53 28.02 -28.38
C GLN A 39 32.68 27.54 -29.83
N THR A 40 31.59 27.31 -30.54
CA THR A 40 31.56 26.80 -31.91
C THR A 40 30.77 27.73 -32.80
N ASN A 41 29.56 27.36 -33.17
CA ASN A 41 28.61 28.19 -33.85
C ASN A 41 27.16 27.76 -33.57
N VAL A 42 26.20 28.63 -33.84
CA VAL A 42 24.76 28.39 -33.57
C VAL A 42 24.23 27.13 -34.28
N THR A 43 24.70 26.88 -35.52
CA THR A 43 24.21 25.75 -36.31
C THR A 43 24.63 24.43 -35.71
N GLU A 44 25.89 24.32 -35.28
CA GLU A 44 26.46 23.13 -34.65
C GLU A 44 25.82 22.89 -33.25
N ALA A 45 25.71 23.94 -32.42
CA ALA A 45 25.05 23.85 -31.14
C ALA A 45 23.59 23.37 -31.27
N CYS A 46 22.83 23.92 -32.23
CA CYS A 46 21.45 23.49 -32.48
C CYS A 46 21.38 22.02 -32.93
N ARG A 47 22.33 21.55 -33.75
CA ARG A 47 22.39 20.17 -34.19
C ARG A 47 22.73 19.22 -33.00
N THR A 48 23.75 19.57 -32.22
CA THR A 48 24.20 18.78 -31.06
C THR A 48 23.08 18.59 -30.02
N PHE A 49 22.33 19.64 -29.72
CA PHE A 49 21.28 19.61 -28.70
C PHE A 49 19.87 19.31 -29.25
N GLY A 50 19.71 19.08 -30.56
CA GLY A 50 18.43 18.74 -31.19
C GLY A 50 17.38 19.85 -31.07
N ILE A 51 17.76 21.13 -31.18
CA ILE A 51 16.86 22.28 -31.10
C ILE A 51 16.84 23.07 -32.38
N SER A 52 15.74 23.82 -32.63
CA SER A 52 15.65 24.74 -33.76
C SER A 52 16.44 26.02 -33.50
N ARG A 53 16.93 26.68 -34.57
CA ARG A 53 17.56 28.01 -34.48
C ARG A 53 16.63 29.05 -33.86
N THR A 54 15.33 28.97 -34.13
CA THR A 54 14.31 29.87 -33.56
C THR A 54 14.28 29.73 -32.04
N THR A 55 14.40 28.48 -31.51
CA THR A 55 14.45 28.22 -30.08
C THR A 55 15.74 28.80 -29.47
N TYR A 56 16.87 28.61 -30.13
CA TYR A 56 18.14 29.22 -29.72
C TYR A 56 18.05 30.73 -29.58
N TYR A 57 17.67 31.45 -30.64
CA TYR A 57 17.59 32.92 -30.60
C TYR A 57 16.58 33.44 -29.58
N ARG A 58 15.50 32.72 -29.34
CA ARG A 58 14.55 33.05 -28.27
C ARG A 58 15.20 32.97 -26.89
N TRP A 59 16.04 31.97 -26.66
CA TRP A 59 16.76 31.82 -25.38
C TRP A 59 17.91 32.83 -25.27
N ALA A 60 18.70 33.00 -26.31
CA ALA A 60 19.78 33.95 -26.35
C ALA A 60 19.29 35.41 -26.13
N GLY A 61 18.25 35.82 -26.85
CA GLY A 61 17.65 37.15 -26.66
C GLY A 61 17.04 37.34 -25.26
N ARG A 62 16.54 36.26 -24.64
CA ARG A 62 16.03 36.32 -23.27
C ARG A 62 17.15 36.39 -22.24
N ALA A 63 18.22 35.65 -22.43
CA ALA A 63 19.41 35.71 -21.59
C ALA A 63 20.11 37.06 -21.69
N GLN A 64 20.19 37.62 -22.90
CA GLN A 64 20.79 38.96 -23.15
C GLN A 64 20.00 40.08 -22.45
N ARG A 65 18.67 40.03 -22.49
CA ARG A 65 17.81 41.08 -21.90
C ARG A 65 17.65 40.98 -20.39
N TYR A 66 17.61 39.78 -19.85
CA TYR A 66 17.16 39.56 -18.47
C TYR A 66 18.14 38.68 -17.67
N GLY A 67 19.32 38.38 -18.22
CA GLY A 67 20.31 37.50 -17.60
C GLY A 67 20.01 36.01 -17.70
N LEU A 68 20.99 35.18 -17.38
CA LEU A 68 20.86 33.71 -17.45
C LEU A 68 19.76 33.16 -16.56
N ALA A 69 19.49 33.79 -15.42
CA ALA A 69 18.40 33.36 -14.51
C ALA A 69 17.02 33.38 -15.21
N ALA A 70 16.84 34.18 -16.24
CA ALA A 70 15.62 34.20 -17.03
C ALA A 70 15.40 32.94 -17.88
N LEU A 71 16.39 32.06 -17.99
CA LEU A 71 16.29 30.78 -18.66
C LEU A 71 15.66 29.69 -17.76
N LEU A 72 15.51 29.96 -16.47
CA LEU A 72 14.74 29.07 -15.61
C LEU A 72 13.30 28.89 -16.16
N PRO A 73 12.78 27.65 -16.21
CA PRO A 73 11.39 27.44 -16.57
C PRO A 73 10.47 28.17 -15.57
N LYS A 74 9.64 29.05 -16.06
CA LYS A 74 8.57 29.58 -15.20
C LYS A 74 7.54 28.48 -14.98
N GLY A 75 7.23 28.20 -13.73
CA GLY A 75 6.13 27.30 -13.38
C GLY A 75 4.85 27.75 -14.10
N ARG A 76 4.08 26.82 -14.66
CA ARG A 76 2.76 27.14 -15.19
C ARG A 76 1.93 27.70 -14.04
N ARG A 77 1.48 28.94 -14.17
CA ARG A 77 0.45 29.43 -13.25
C ARG A 77 -0.75 28.51 -13.38
N PRO A 78 -1.29 27.99 -12.26
CA PRO A 78 -2.53 27.22 -12.32
C PRO A 78 -3.59 28.07 -13.04
N PRO A 79 -4.41 27.48 -13.91
CA PRO A 79 -5.47 28.23 -14.56
C PRO A 79 -6.38 28.81 -13.47
N VAL A 80 -6.65 30.12 -13.55
CA VAL A 80 -7.66 30.75 -12.69
C VAL A 80 -9.01 30.24 -13.17
N MET A 81 -9.68 29.45 -12.36
CA MET A 81 -11.02 28.94 -12.65
C MET A 81 -12.04 29.97 -12.14
N PRO A 82 -12.74 30.71 -13.01
CA PRO A 82 -13.68 31.75 -12.56
C PRO A 82 -14.76 31.28 -11.62
N ASN A 83 -15.14 29.98 -11.74
CA ASN A 83 -16.17 29.34 -10.94
C ASN A 83 -15.59 28.45 -9.82
N ALA A 84 -14.32 28.65 -9.41
CA ALA A 84 -13.77 27.94 -8.28
C ALA A 84 -14.49 28.36 -7.00
N THR A 85 -14.90 27.38 -6.21
CA THR A 85 -15.45 27.65 -4.87
C THR A 85 -14.40 28.38 -4.03
N PRO A 86 -14.74 29.53 -3.43
CA PRO A 86 -13.83 30.28 -2.57
C PRO A 86 -13.23 29.42 -1.46
N PRO A 87 -11.94 29.63 -1.10
CA PRO A 87 -11.27 28.81 -0.07
C PRO A 87 -12.03 28.75 1.26
N GLU A 88 -12.61 29.89 1.69
CA GLU A 88 -13.42 29.98 2.92
C GLU A 88 -14.65 29.08 2.90
N GLN A 89 -15.32 28.99 1.74
CA GLN A 89 -16.46 28.09 1.57
C GLN A 89 -16.03 26.61 1.53
N VAL A 90 -14.86 26.32 0.93
CA VAL A 90 -14.30 24.97 0.95
C VAL A 90 -14.01 24.54 2.39
N GLU A 91 -13.36 25.40 3.16
CA GLU A 91 -13.04 25.16 4.56
C GLU A 91 -14.31 24.94 5.41
N ALA A 92 -15.33 25.75 5.22
CA ALA A 92 -16.63 25.59 5.89
C ALA A 92 -17.28 24.22 5.57
N VAL A 93 -17.24 23.78 4.29
CA VAL A 93 -17.73 22.47 3.87
C VAL A 93 -16.97 21.34 4.56
N LEU A 94 -15.64 21.42 4.60
CA LEU A 94 -14.81 20.37 5.21
C LEU A 94 -15.00 20.31 6.71
N ALA A 95 -15.05 21.45 7.39
CA ALA A 95 -15.32 21.54 8.84
C ALA A 95 -16.68 20.94 9.20
N GLU A 96 -17.75 21.31 8.46
CA GLU A 96 -19.09 20.77 8.71
C GLU A 96 -19.19 19.28 8.42
N ALA A 97 -18.50 18.78 7.38
CA ALA A 97 -18.48 17.38 7.03
C ALA A 97 -17.75 16.51 8.07
N VAL A 98 -16.72 17.05 8.73
CA VAL A 98 -16.00 16.36 9.82
C VAL A 98 -16.82 16.45 11.11
N ALA A 99 -17.42 17.59 11.43
CA ALA A 99 -18.28 17.76 12.61
C ALA A 99 -19.51 16.83 12.56
N ARG A 100 -20.04 16.58 11.36
CA ARG A 100 -21.25 15.75 11.13
C ARG A 100 -20.99 14.63 10.11
N PRO A 101 -20.16 13.64 10.45
CA PRO A 101 -19.64 12.67 9.47
C PRO A 101 -20.70 11.73 8.90
N THR A 102 -21.88 11.64 9.55
CA THR A 102 -22.92 10.67 9.19
C THR A 102 -23.92 11.21 8.16
N ILE A 103 -24.02 12.53 7.98
CA ILE A 103 -24.99 13.14 7.06
C ILE A 103 -24.45 13.20 5.63
N GLY A 104 -25.37 13.14 4.64
CA GLY A 104 -25.02 13.21 3.22
C GLY A 104 -24.88 14.65 2.71
N ALA A 105 -24.38 14.80 1.46
CA ALA A 105 -24.14 16.12 0.85
C ALA A 105 -25.39 17.02 0.82
N GLN A 106 -26.60 16.47 0.61
CA GLN A 106 -27.85 17.25 0.63
C GLN A 106 -28.05 17.92 1.98
N ARG A 107 -28.00 17.17 3.10
CA ARG A 107 -28.17 17.73 4.45
C ARG A 107 -27.01 18.65 4.86
N LEU A 108 -25.79 18.41 4.35
CA LEU A 108 -24.68 19.33 4.56
C LEU A 108 -24.96 20.69 3.92
N VAL A 109 -25.57 20.72 2.73
CA VAL A 109 -25.99 21.97 2.07
C VAL A 109 -26.99 22.74 2.93
N ASP A 110 -27.99 22.06 3.52
CA ASP A 110 -28.99 22.70 4.37
C ASP A 110 -28.31 23.37 5.58
N HIS A 111 -27.41 22.66 6.28
CA HIS A 111 -26.65 23.23 7.40
C HIS A 111 -25.68 24.37 7.01
N LEU A 112 -25.13 24.30 5.81
CA LEU A 112 -24.26 25.37 5.28
C LEU A 112 -25.06 26.59 4.87
N ALA A 113 -26.28 26.41 4.36
CA ALA A 113 -27.17 27.50 4.00
C ALA A 113 -27.58 28.33 5.24
N ASP A 114 -27.82 27.69 6.39
CA ASP A 114 -28.09 28.36 7.66
C ASP A 114 -26.93 29.28 8.11
N ARG A 115 -25.71 29.00 7.61
CA ARG A 115 -24.49 29.80 7.85
C ARG A 115 -24.15 30.77 6.70
N GLY A 116 -25.06 30.95 5.76
CA GLY A 116 -24.86 31.84 4.61
C GLY A 116 -24.02 31.27 3.46
N VAL A 117 -23.61 30.00 3.55
CA VAL A 117 -22.82 29.32 2.49
C VAL A 117 -23.77 28.59 1.54
N ARG A 118 -23.94 29.12 0.32
CA ARG A 118 -24.83 28.54 -0.70
C ARG A 118 -24.04 27.75 -1.72
N LEU A 119 -24.19 26.43 -1.70
CA LEU A 119 -23.55 25.50 -2.63
C LEU A 119 -24.59 24.45 -3.08
N SER A 120 -24.36 23.89 -4.28
CA SER A 120 -25.20 22.75 -4.71
C SER A 120 -24.74 21.44 -4.07
N PRO A 121 -25.63 20.46 -3.84
CA PRO A 121 -25.26 19.16 -3.29
C PRO A 121 -24.18 18.44 -4.12
N SER A 122 -24.25 18.56 -5.45
CA SER A 122 -23.24 18.00 -6.34
C SER A 122 -21.89 18.71 -6.20
N GLY A 123 -21.89 20.03 -5.95
CA GLY A 123 -20.70 20.83 -5.65
C GLY A 123 -20.04 20.37 -4.35
N VAL A 124 -20.83 20.25 -3.26
CA VAL A 124 -20.38 19.73 -1.97
C VAL A 124 -19.81 18.32 -2.12
N GLN A 125 -20.52 17.43 -2.83
CA GLN A 125 -20.03 16.06 -3.03
C GLN A 125 -18.69 16.02 -3.80
N LYS A 126 -18.51 16.84 -4.85
CA LYS A 126 -17.25 16.94 -5.57
C LYS A 126 -16.11 17.46 -4.69
N LEU A 127 -16.37 18.45 -3.82
CA LEU A 127 -15.40 18.94 -2.85
C LEU A 127 -15.00 17.84 -1.87
N LEU A 128 -15.98 17.16 -1.29
CA LEU A 128 -15.71 16.04 -0.36
C LEU A 128 -14.87 14.94 -0.99
N VAL A 129 -15.16 14.54 -2.24
CA VAL A 129 -14.38 13.52 -2.95
C VAL A 129 -12.95 14.00 -3.19
N ARG A 130 -12.76 15.25 -3.63
CA ARG A 130 -11.44 15.86 -3.86
C ARG A 130 -10.58 15.85 -2.60
N HIS A 131 -11.20 16.08 -1.43
CA HIS A 131 -10.52 16.12 -0.13
C HIS A 131 -10.58 14.78 0.62
N ARG A 132 -10.89 13.66 -0.06
CA ARG A 132 -10.97 12.30 0.52
C ARG A 132 -11.96 12.17 1.67
N LEU A 133 -13.03 12.95 1.65
CA LEU A 133 -14.14 12.92 2.62
C LEU A 133 -15.47 12.49 1.98
N GLY A 134 -15.44 11.94 0.77
CA GLY A 134 -16.63 11.57 0.01
C GLY A 134 -17.46 10.46 0.65
N ARG A 135 -16.83 9.54 1.37
CA ARG A 135 -17.49 8.42 2.06
C ARG A 135 -17.67 8.70 3.54
N ARG A 136 -18.77 8.17 4.13
CA ARG A 136 -19.05 8.28 5.57
C ARG A 136 -17.87 7.80 6.44
N ALA A 137 -17.29 6.64 6.10
CA ALA A 137 -16.15 6.08 6.83
C ALA A 137 -14.94 7.02 6.88
N GLN A 138 -14.66 7.72 5.76
CA GLN A 138 -13.56 8.70 5.68
C GLN A 138 -13.79 9.90 6.60
N ARG A 139 -15.03 10.40 6.68
CA ARG A 139 -15.39 11.50 7.57
C ARG A 139 -15.35 11.11 9.04
N VAL A 140 -15.82 9.90 9.38
CA VAL A 140 -15.71 9.35 10.74
C VAL A 140 -14.25 9.20 11.17
N ALA A 141 -13.39 8.69 10.28
CA ALA A 141 -11.97 8.59 10.54
C ALA A 141 -11.31 9.97 10.74
N ALA A 142 -11.66 10.97 9.91
CA ALA A 142 -11.16 12.33 10.04
C ALA A 142 -11.59 12.98 11.37
N LEU A 143 -12.86 12.79 11.79
CA LEU A 143 -13.34 13.25 13.11
C LEU A 143 -12.57 12.59 14.24
N ALA A 144 -12.36 11.27 14.17
CA ALA A 144 -11.63 10.53 15.19
C ALA A 144 -10.18 11.00 15.31
N GLN A 145 -9.50 11.28 14.16
CA GLN A 145 -8.15 11.85 14.13
C GLN A 145 -8.11 13.25 14.76
N LEU A 146 -9.08 14.12 14.40
CA LEU A 146 -9.19 15.45 14.98
C LEU A 146 -9.40 15.38 16.50
N THR A 147 -10.29 14.51 16.98
CA THR A 147 -10.55 14.30 18.41
C THR A 147 -9.30 13.79 19.12
N ALA A 148 -8.57 12.84 18.53
CA ALA A 148 -7.31 12.34 19.09
C ALA A 148 -6.24 13.45 19.19
N ALA A 149 -6.14 14.30 18.17
CA ALA A 149 -5.20 15.40 18.15
C ALA A 149 -5.52 16.50 19.18
N THR A 150 -6.82 16.74 19.44
CA THR A 150 -7.27 17.80 20.34
C THR A 150 -7.42 17.34 21.79
N THR A 151 -7.83 16.10 22.04
CA THR A 151 -8.14 15.58 23.38
C THR A 151 -7.19 14.50 23.86
N GLY A 152 -6.32 13.98 23.00
CA GLY A 152 -5.46 12.84 23.29
C GLY A 152 -6.19 11.48 23.38
N ILE A 153 -7.51 11.46 23.20
CA ILE A 153 -8.31 10.23 23.27
C ILE A 153 -8.16 9.44 21.98
N LEU A 154 -7.49 8.27 22.06
CA LEU A 154 -7.33 7.36 20.93
C LEU A 154 -8.51 6.40 20.84
N THR A 155 -9.47 6.69 19.97
CA THR A 155 -10.52 5.74 19.58
C THR A 155 -10.00 4.72 18.55
N THR A 156 -10.68 3.58 18.40
CA THR A 156 -10.31 2.60 17.35
C THR A 156 -10.24 3.23 15.95
N PRO A 157 -11.22 4.03 15.48
CA PRO A 157 -11.11 4.71 14.19
C PRO A 157 -9.93 5.71 14.10
N ALA A 158 -9.54 6.34 15.21
CA ALA A 158 -8.40 7.25 15.25
C ALA A 158 -7.07 6.48 15.16
N LYS A 159 -6.97 5.34 15.85
CA LYS A 159 -5.82 4.43 15.74
C LYS A 159 -5.68 3.89 14.33
N ASP A 160 -6.76 3.42 13.73
CA ASP A 160 -6.79 2.91 12.36
C ASP A 160 -6.39 3.96 11.33
N GLY A 161 -6.81 5.22 11.54
CA GLY A 161 -6.47 6.34 10.67
C GLY A 161 -5.06 6.90 10.86
N ALA A 162 -4.55 6.91 12.10
CA ALA A 162 -3.21 7.46 12.42
C ALA A 162 -2.09 6.44 12.14
N PHE A 163 -2.35 5.16 12.42
CA PHE A 163 -1.33 4.11 12.31
C PHE A 163 -1.54 3.22 11.07
N GLY A 164 -2.62 3.42 10.31
CA GLY A 164 -3.16 2.47 9.36
C GLY A 164 -3.69 1.24 10.08
N PHE A 165 -4.70 0.57 9.54
CA PHE A 165 -5.06 -0.76 10.04
C PHE A 165 -3.94 -1.70 9.60
N CYS A 166 -2.98 -1.94 10.48
CA CYS A 166 -1.81 -2.74 10.19
C CYS A 166 -2.23 -4.21 10.28
N HIS A 167 -2.71 -4.77 9.15
CA HIS A 167 -2.85 -6.22 8.99
C HIS A 167 -1.48 -6.91 8.82
N PHE A 168 -0.40 -6.22 9.18
CA PHE A 168 0.96 -6.70 9.03
C PHE A 168 1.63 -6.68 10.39
N ALA A 169 2.06 -7.85 10.83
CA ALA A 169 2.90 -7.98 12.00
C ALA A 169 4.33 -7.49 11.69
N ALA A 170 5.03 -7.05 12.73
CA ALA A 170 6.44 -6.68 12.62
C ALA A 170 7.34 -7.94 12.67
N ARG A 171 6.88 -9.01 13.34
CA ARG A 171 7.63 -10.25 13.52
C ARG A 171 6.88 -11.44 12.90
N PRO A 172 7.62 -12.44 12.40
CA PRO A 172 7.03 -13.69 11.94
C PRO A 172 6.19 -14.34 13.06
N GLY A 173 5.04 -14.89 12.71
CA GLY A 173 4.16 -15.58 13.64
C GLY A 173 3.23 -14.71 14.49
N ASP A 174 3.55 -13.42 14.71
CA ASP A 174 2.69 -12.51 15.50
C ASP A 174 1.27 -12.40 14.91
N LEU A 175 1.14 -12.46 13.58
CA LEU A 175 -0.15 -12.44 12.89
C LEU A 175 -0.08 -13.20 11.57
N VAL A 176 -0.82 -14.29 11.50
CA VAL A 176 -0.97 -15.14 10.31
C VAL A 176 -2.38 -14.96 9.76
N ALA A 177 -2.48 -14.52 8.52
CA ALA A 177 -3.76 -14.37 7.85
C ALA A 177 -4.27 -15.74 7.39
N LEU A 178 -5.52 -16.07 7.74
CA LEU A 178 -6.20 -17.30 7.33
C LEU A 178 -7.33 -16.96 6.36
N ASP A 179 -7.53 -17.84 5.39
CA ASP A 179 -8.64 -17.75 4.45
C ASP A 179 -8.91 -19.10 3.78
N THR A 180 -10.09 -19.26 3.20
CA THR A 180 -10.48 -20.43 2.43
C THR A 180 -10.73 -20.07 0.98
N PHE A 181 -10.20 -20.86 0.06
CA PHE A 181 -10.31 -20.61 -1.38
C PHE A 181 -10.96 -21.81 -2.09
N TYR A 182 -12.05 -21.57 -2.83
CA TYR A 182 -12.68 -22.59 -3.62
C TYR A 182 -11.88 -22.87 -4.88
N VAL A 183 -11.29 -24.07 -4.95
CA VAL A 183 -10.48 -24.51 -6.08
C VAL A 183 -11.36 -24.94 -7.26
N GLY A 184 -12.48 -25.58 -6.98
CA GLY A 184 -13.43 -26.07 -7.97
C GLY A 184 -14.03 -27.43 -7.60
N LYS A 185 -14.94 -27.92 -8.48
CA LYS A 185 -15.48 -29.28 -8.37
C LYS A 185 -14.70 -30.20 -9.29
N LEU A 186 -13.96 -31.13 -8.72
CA LEU A 186 -13.15 -32.09 -9.48
C LEU A 186 -13.91 -33.38 -9.70
N LYS A 187 -13.84 -33.93 -10.92
CA LYS A 187 -14.53 -35.18 -11.28
C LYS A 187 -13.95 -36.33 -10.46
N GLY A 188 -14.82 -37.06 -9.76
CA GLY A 188 -14.44 -38.19 -8.90
C GLY A 188 -13.99 -37.81 -7.48
N ILE A 189 -13.75 -36.51 -7.19
CA ILE A 189 -13.34 -36.01 -5.88
C ILE A 189 -14.46 -35.18 -5.23
N GLY A 190 -15.17 -34.37 -6.01
CA GLY A 190 -16.16 -33.43 -5.51
C GLY A 190 -15.62 -31.99 -5.38
N PRO A 191 -16.28 -31.16 -4.55
CA PRO A 191 -15.80 -29.82 -4.24
C PRO A 191 -14.44 -29.90 -3.54
N VAL A 192 -13.50 -29.03 -3.93
CA VAL A 192 -12.17 -28.93 -3.30
C VAL A 192 -11.94 -27.49 -2.84
N TRP A 193 -11.51 -27.38 -1.61
CA TRP A 193 -11.14 -26.10 -0.98
C TRP A 193 -9.66 -26.12 -0.63
N GLN A 194 -9.01 -24.98 -0.79
CA GLN A 194 -7.70 -24.70 -0.25
C GLN A 194 -7.88 -23.94 1.08
N LEU A 195 -7.35 -24.49 2.15
CA LEU A 195 -7.11 -23.77 3.39
C LEU A 195 -5.78 -23.03 3.24
N THR A 196 -5.78 -21.75 3.52
CA THR A 196 -4.66 -20.84 3.28
C THR A 196 -4.26 -20.18 4.57
N ALA A 197 -2.97 -20.17 4.87
CA ALA A 197 -2.37 -19.36 5.91
C ALA A 197 -1.17 -18.61 5.32
N VAL A 198 -1.09 -17.30 5.56
CA VAL A 198 0.06 -16.50 5.11
C VAL A 198 0.54 -15.63 6.26
N ASP A 199 1.79 -15.82 6.65
CA ASP A 199 2.41 -14.94 7.64
C ASP A 199 2.49 -13.51 7.11
N THR A 200 1.95 -12.57 7.88
CA THR A 200 1.81 -11.19 7.41
C THR A 200 3.12 -10.41 7.43
N ALA A 201 4.11 -10.84 8.23
CA ALA A 201 5.43 -10.23 8.29
C ALA A 201 6.34 -10.66 7.13
N THR A 202 6.26 -11.91 6.70
CA THR A 202 7.23 -12.49 5.75
C THR A 202 6.62 -12.91 4.42
N ARG A 203 5.29 -13.01 4.34
CA ARG A 203 4.54 -13.60 3.22
C ARG A 203 4.77 -15.10 3.06
N TYR A 204 5.29 -15.78 4.07
CA TYR A 204 5.45 -17.22 4.07
C TYR A 204 4.07 -17.90 4.00
N GLY A 205 3.88 -18.73 2.99
CA GLY A 205 2.60 -19.38 2.72
C GLY A 205 2.57 -20.81 3.20
N ILE A 206 1.48 -21.18 3.86
CA ILE A 206 1.15 -22.54 4.26
C ILE A 206 -0.23 -22.85 3.71
N GLY A 207 -0.48 -24.06 3.27
CA GLY A 207 -1.78 -24.43 2.74
C GLY A 207 -2.01 -25.92 2.70
N ALA A 208 -3.28 -26.30 2.77
CA ALA A 208 -3.75 -27.68 2.66
C ALA A 208 -5.00 -27.75 1.78
N LEU A 209 -5.25 -28.89 1.15
CA LEU A 209 -6.45 -29.12 0.36
C LEU A 209 -7.40 -30.06 1.10
N VAL A 210 -8.69 -29.68 1.12
CA VAL A 210 -9.78 -30.50 1.68
C VAL A 210 -10.83 -30.73 0.60
N ALA A 211 -11.45 -31.91 0.63
CA ALA A 211 -12.57 -32.26 -0.27
C ALA A 211 -13.88 -32.29 0.50
N GLY A 212 -14.98 -31.95 -0.18
CA GLY A 212 -16.32 -31.88 0.42
C GLY A 212 -16.62 -30.49 0.99
N ASP A 213 -17.41 -30.46 2.06
CA ASP A 213 -17.76 -29.23 2.76
C ASP A 213 -16.67 -28.89 3.76
N LYS A 214 -16.20 -27.66 3.72
CA LYS A 214 -15.26 -27.15 4.72
C LYS A 214 -15.95 -26.96 6.07
N SER A 215 -15.43 -27.55 7.13
CA SER A 215 -15.98 -27.42 8.47
C SER A 215 -15.07 -26.60 9.38
N ALA A 216 -15.64 -26.09 10.49
CA ALA A 216 -14.85 -25.43 11.53
C ALA A 216 -13.77 -26.37 12.13
N ARG A 217 -14.01 -27.68 12.13
CA ARG A 217 -13.03 -28.68 12.57
C ARG A 217 -11.85 -28.81 11.59
N ASP A 218 -12.11 -28.77 10.28
CA ASP A 218 -11.04 -28.84 9.28
C ASP A 218 -10.13 -27.61 9.40
N VAL A 219 -10.71 -26.44 9.64
CA VAL A 219 -9.95 -25.21 9.82
C VAL A 219 -9.20 -25.20 11.17
N ALA A 220 -9.79 -25.75 12.25
CA ALA A 220 -9.10 -25.92 13.53
C ALA A 220 -7.87 -26.84 13.37
N GLY A 221 -8.03 -28.02 12.76
CA GLY A 221 -6.89 -28.91 12.48
C GLY A 221 -5.86 -28.31 11.52
N PHE A 222 -6.28 -27.39 10.66
CA PHE A 222 -5.34 -26.66 9.83
C PHE A 222 -4.50 -25.64 10.64
N VAL A 223 -5.05 -25.07 11.71
CA VAL A 223 -4.26 -24.19 12.62
C VAL A 223 -3.15 -24.99 13.31
N ASP A 224 -3.42 -26.24 13.74
CA ASP A 224 -2.37 -27.11 14.28
C ASP A 224 -1.25 -27.32 13.26
N HIS A 225 -1.61 -27.63 12.02
CA HIS A 225 -0.63 -27.75 10.93
C HIS A 225 0.17 -26.47 10.71
N VAL A 226 -0.47 -25.29 10.79
CA VAL A 226 0.21 -23.99 10.68
C VAL A 226 1.19 -23.79 11.84
N ALA A 227 0.76 -24.07 13.06
CA ALA A 227 1.61 -23.97 14.26
C ALA A 227 2.83 -24.88 14.18
N GLU A 228 2.63 -26.17 13.81
CA GLU A 228 3.72 -27.12 13.61
C GLU A 228 4.72 -26.69 12.54
N ARG A 229 4.21 -26.20 11.40
CA ARG A 229 5.06 -25.73 10.29
C ARG A 229 5.89 -24.52 10.68
N LEU A 230 5.33 -23.58 11.43
CA LEU A 230 6.05 -22.41 11.94
C LEU A 230 7.04 -22.80 13.03
N ALA A 231 6.64 -23.65 13.98
CA ALA A 231 7.54 -24.18 15.01
C ALA A 231 8.75 -24.91 14.42
N GLY A 232 8.56 -25.66 13.33
CA GLY A 232 9.63 -26.36 12.61
C GLY A 232 10.71 -25.42 12.02
N ILE A 233 10.43 -24.12 11.93
CA ILE A 233 11.39 -23.07 11.49
C ILE A 233 11.70 -22.09 12.62
N GLY A 234 11.37 -22.40 13.87
CA GLY A 234 11.68 -21.59 15.04
C GLY A 234 10.75 -20.39 15.25
N VAL A 235 9.54 -20.43 14.72
CA VAL A 235 8.54 -19.35 14.84
C VAL A 235 7.32 -19.86 15.63
N GLU A 236 6.89 -19.09 16.63
CA GLU A 236 5.67 -19.36 17.40
C GLU A 236 4.47 -18.64 16.75
N LEU A 237 3.31 -19.32 16.74
CA LEU A 237 2.05 -18.75 16.25
C LEU A 237 1.38 -17.94 17.36
N GLY A 238 1.46 -16.60 17.30
CA GLY A 238 0.89 -15.71 18.32
C GLY A 238 -0.55 -15.26 18.03
N GLY A 239 -0.94 -15.16 16.76
CA GLY A 239 -2.27 -14.72 16.39
C GLY A 239 -2.66 -15.01 14.95
N VAL A 240 -3.97 -15.10 14.72
CA VAL A 240 -4.54 -15.31 13.39
C VAL A 240 -5.50 -14.19 13.00
N LEU A 241 -5.47 -13.81 11.74
CA LEU A 241 -6.39 -12.85 11.12
C LEU A 241 -7.39 -13.63 10.26
N THR A 242 -8.69 -13.51 10.55
CA THR A 242 -9.75 -14.23 9.84
C THR A 242 -10.84 -13.25 9.38
N ASP A 243 -11.59 -13.64 8.37
CA ASP A 243 -12.88 -13.04 8.11
C ASP A 243 -13.97 -13.55 9.11
N ASN A 244 -15.24 -13.20 8.84
CA ASN A 244 -16.37 -13.63 9.65
C ASN A 244 -17.10 -14.83 9.02
N GLY A 245 -16.41 -15.68 8.27
CA GLY A 245 -16.95 -16.91 7.73
C GLY A 245 -17.42 -17.86 8.84
N PRO A 246 -18.45 -18.68 8.59
CA PRO A 246 -18.98 -19.62 9.61
C PRO A 246 -17.92 -20.60 10.11
N GLU A 247 -16.94 -20.95 9.27
CA GLU A 247 -15.81 -21.79 9.62
C GLU A 247 -14.86 -21.16 10.66
N PHE A 248 -14.77 -19.82 10.71
CA PHE A 248 -13.92 -19.06 11.65
C PHE A 248 -14.68 -18.52 12.86
N THR A 249 -16.02 -18.54 12.83
CA THR A 249 -16.87 -18.04 13.92
C THR A 249 -17.46 -19.15 14.77
N GLY A 250 -17.35 -20.40 14.33
CA GLY A 250 -17.83 -21.58 15.06
C GLY A 250 -17.09 -21.79 16.38
N THR A 251 -17.82 -22.26 17.42
CA THR A 251 -17.25 -22.53 18.74
C THR A 251 -16.08 -23.51 18.69
N ALA A 252 -16.13 -24.52 17.83
CA ALA A 252 -15.04 -25.49 17.69
C ALA A 252 -13.71 -24.81 17.27
N PHE A 253 -13.76 -23.81 16.41
CA PHE A 253 -12.57 -23.07 15.99
C PHE A 253 -12.08 -22.12 17.08
N THR A 254 -13.00 -21.35 17.70
CA THR A 254 -12.63 -20.37 18.73
C THR A 254 -12.09 -21.03 20.00
N SER A 255 -12.71 -22.10 20.47
CA SER A 255 -12.21 -22.86 21.64
C SER A 255 -10.84 -23.48 21.36
N HIS A 256 -10.62 -23.98 20.14
CA HIS A 256 -9.33 -24.55 19.76
C HIS A 256 -8.20 -23.51 19.76
N LEU A 257 -8.48 -22.28 19.29
CA LEU A 257 -7.51 -21.18 19.38
C LEU A 257 -7.19 -20.79 20.84
N GLU A 258 -8.20 -20.81 21.72
CA GLU A 258 -8.02 -20.57 23.15
C GLU A 258 -7.13 -21.63 23.80
N GLU A 259 -7.34 -22.93 23.46
CA GLU A 259 -6.49 -24.06 23.92
C GLU A 259 -5.03 -23.90 23.48
N LEU A 260 -4.80 -23.40 22.26
CA LEU A 260 -3.47 -23.12 21.72
C LEU A 260 -2.85 -21.80 22.23
N GLY A 261 -3.60 -20.97 22.94
CA GLY A 261 -3.15 -19.62 23.34
C GLY A 261 -3.02 -18.62 22.17
N VAL A 262 -3.61 -18.92 21.01
CA VAL A 262 -3.53 -18.13 19.79
C VAL A 262 -4.65 -17.08 19.75
N ARG A 263 -4.31 -15.81 19.55
CA ARG A 263 -5.29 -14.72 19.51
C ARG A 263 -5.99 -14.64 18.15
N GLN A 264 -7.32 -14.56 18.14
CA GLN A 264 -8.08 -14.30 16.90
C GLN A 264 -8.32 -12.81 16.69
N HIS A 265 -7.90 -12.30 15.54
CA HIS A 265 -8.22 -10.99 15.02
C HIS A 265 -9.24 -11.13 13.91
N ARG A 266 -10.44 -10.58 14.10
CA ARG A 266 -11.50 -10.65 13.08
C ARG A 266 -11.53 -9.37 12.25
N ILE A 267 -11.64 -9.52 10.96
CA ILE A 267 -11.82 -8.42 10.02
C ILE A 267 -13.23 -7.81 10.25
N PRO A 268 -13.36 -6.47 10.32
CA PRO A 268 -14.66 -5.83 10.45
C PRO A 268 -15.60 -6.21 9.30
N PRO A 269 -16.90 -6.44 9.57
CA PRO A 269 -17.88 -6.78 8.53
C PRO A 269 -17.91 -5.75 7.39
N ARG A 270 -18.12 -6.22 6.16
CA ARG A 270 -18.20 -5.39 4.94
C ARG A 270 -16.93 -4.60 4.58
N SER A 271 -15.79 -5.12 4.93
CA SER A 271 -14.50 -4.51 4.64
C SER A 271 -13.68 -5.42 3.71
N PRO A 272 -14.00 -5.51 2.40
CA PRO A 272 -13.42 -6.49 1.48
C PRO A 272 -11.91 -6.37 1.29
N ASN A 273 -11.31 -5.24 1.63
CA ASN A 273 -9.86 -5.00 1.44
C ASN A 273 -9.00 -5.41 2.66
N HIS A 274 -9.52 -6.22 3.58
CA HIS A 274 -8.88 -6.45 4.86
C HIS A 274 -8.05 -7.75 4.96
N ASN A 275 -8.08 -8.62 3.93
CA ASN A 275 -7.15 -9.76 3.82
C ASN A 275 -6.37 -9.76 2.49
N PRO A 276 -5.69 -8.66 2.12
CA PRO A 276 -5.02 -8.53 0.83
C PRO A 276 -3.84 -9.51 0.69
N VAL A 277 -3.35 -10.05 1.80
CA VAL A 277 -2.22 -11.00 1.82
C VAL A 277 -2.67 -12.36 1.32
N CYS A 278 -3.76 -12.91 1.89
CA CYS A 278 -4.33 -14.17 1.43
C CYS A 278 -4.90 -14.06 0.01
N GLU A 279 -5.63 -13.00 -0.30
CA GLU A 279 -6.17 -12.78 -1.66
C GLU A 279 -5.05 -12.77 -2.73
N ARG A 280 -3.96 -12.08 -2.48
CA ARG A 280 -2.81 -12.04 -3.38
C ARG A 280 -2.13 -13.40 -3.51
N PHE A 281 -1.98 -14.11 -2.41
CA PHE A 281 -1.42 -15.46 -2.39
C PHE A 281 -2.30 -16.43 -3.19
N GLN A 282 -3.61 -16.44 -2.94
CA GLN A 282 -4.58 -17.28 -3.65
C GLN A 282 -4.63 -16.96 -5.15
N GLY A 283 -4.59 -15.67 -5.50
CA GLY A 283 -4.46 -15.22 -6.89
C GLY A 283 -3.18 -15.74 -7.55
N THR A 284 -2.07 -15.76 -6.83
CA THR A 284 -0.79 -16.32 -7.31
C THR A 284 -0.91 -17.84 -7.48
N ALA A 285 -1.46 -18.56 -6.49
CA ALA A 285 -1.69 -20.00 -6.57
C ALA A 285 -2.59 -20.37 -7.76
N LEU A 286 -3.65 -19.58 -7.99
CA LEU A 286 -4.55 -19.79 -9.11
C LEU A 286 -3.83 -19.67 -10.45
N GLN A 287 -2.99 -18.65 -10.63
CA GLN A 287 -2.32 -18.38 -11.91
C GLN A 287 -1.09 -19.28 -12.14
N GLU A 288 -0.30 -19.51 -11.11
CA GLU A 288 1.01 -20.17 -11.25
C GLU A 288 0.96 -21.68 -10.98
N PHE A 289 -0.06 -22.14 -10.25
CA PHE A 289 -0.22 -23.57 -9.93
C PHE A 289 -1.50 -24.17 -10.51
N TYR A 290 -2.70 -23.75 -10.07
CA TYR A 290 -3.94 -24.47 -10.44
C TYR A 290 -4.23 -24.44 -11.92
N ARG A 291 -4.19 -23.28 -12.59
CA ARG A 291 -4.44 -23.19 -14.02
C ARG A 291 -3.47 -24.06 -14.83
N PRO A 292 -2.15 -23.96 -14.65
CA PRO A 292 -1.21 -24.84 -15.36
C PRO A 292 -1.39 -26.32 -15.02
N ALA A 293 -1.66 -26.67 -13.76
CA ALA A 293 -1.82 -28.06 -13.35
C ALA A 293 -3.05 -28.71 -14.01
N PHE A 294 -4.20 -28.02 -14.01
CA PHE A 294 -5.42 -28.53 -14.61
C PHE A 294 -5.39 -28.56 -16.16
N HIS A 295 -4.54 -27.74 -16.78
CA HIS A 295 -4.31 -27.85 -18.23
C HIS A 295 -3.39 -29.02 -18.61
N ARG A 296 -2.50 -29.45 -17.70
CA ARG A 296 -1.54 -30.51 -17.98
C ARG A 296 -2.10 -31.90 -17.71
N GLN A 297 -2.93 -32.06 -16.69
CA GLN A 297 -3.43 -33.37 -16.30
C GLN A 297 -4.76 -33.31 -15.56
N HIS A 298 -5.46 -34.44 -15.56
CA HIS A 298 -6.61 -34.71 -14.73
C HIS A 298 -6.17 -35.37 -13.42
N PHE A 299 -6.70 -34.90 -12.29
CA PHE A 299 -6.42 -35.46 -10.98
C PHE A 299 -7.53 -36.41 -10.57
N ALA A 300 -7.22 -37.66 -10.37
CA ALA A 300 -8.15 -38.67 -9.92
C ALA A 300 -8.28 -38.73 -8.39
N ARG A 301 -7.27 -38.27 -7.65
CA ARG A 301 -7.22 -38.29 -6.18
C ARG A 301 -6.75 -36.94 -5.62
N LEU A 302 -7.37 -36.53 -4.52
CA LEU A 302 -6.99 -35.28 -3.83
C LEU A 302 -5.50 -35.30 -3.39
N ALA A 303 -5.01 -36.46 -2.94
CA ALA A 303 -3.63 -36.62 -2.53
C ALA A 303 -2.60 -36.25 -3.62
N GLU A 304 -2.90 -36.58 -4.88
CA GLU A 304 -2.04 -36.22 -6.03
C GLU A 304 -1.98 -34.72 -6.24
N LEU A 305 -3.14 -34.05 -6.23
CA LEU A 305 -3.22 -32.61 -6.35
C LEU A 305 -2.51 -31.92 -5.16
N ASN A 306 -2.73 -32.44 -3.94
CA ASN A 306 -2.10 -31.87 -2.75
C ASN A 306 -0.59 -32.04 -2.77
N ALA A 307 -0.06 -33.18 -3.19
CA ALA A 307 1.39 -33.39 -3.31
C ALA A 307 2.04 -32.36 -4.26
N GLN A 308 1.41 -32.09 -5.43
CA GLN A 308 1.88 -31.07 -6.35
C GLN A 308 1.74 -29.66 -5.77
N PHE A 309 0.66 -29.39 -5.04
CA PHE A 309 0.45 -28.13 -4.36
C PHE A 309 1.53 -27.87 -3.30
N GLN A 310 1.90 -28.88 -2.50
CA GLN A 310 2.99 -28.76 -1.54
C GLN A 310 4.34 -28.49 -2.22
N GLY A 311 4.62 -29.12 -3.35
CA GLY A 311 5.80 -28.84 -4.16
C GLY A 311 5.84 -27.40 -4.68
N TRP A 312 4.67 -26.89 -5.13
CA TRP A 312 4.54 -25.50 -5.53
C TRP A 312 4.69 -24.53 -4.34
N LEU A 313 4.12 -24.85 -3.17
CA LEU A 313 4.28 -24.07 -1.93
C LEU A 313 5.76 -23.97 -1.50
N GLN A 314 6.49 -25.07 -1.58
CA GLN A 314 7.93 -25.05 -1.32
C GLN A 314 8.65 -24.11 -2.29
N HIS A 315 8.34 -24.20 -3.60
CA HIS A 315 8.90 -23.28 -4.60
C HIS A 315 8.52 -21.83 -4.31
N TYR A 316 7.25 -21.56 -3.98
CA TYR A 316 6.75 -20.23 -3.63
C TYR A 316 7.54 -19.63 -2.45
N ASN A 317 7.75 -20.39 -1.40
CA ASN A 317 8.42 -19.91 -0.20
C ASN A 317 9.93 -19.75 -0.37
N THR A 318 10.60 -20.65 -1.11
CA THR A 318 12.08 -20.72 -1.12
C THR A 318 12.73 -20.20 -2.39
N ARG A 319 12.02 -20.17 -3.52
CA ARG A 319 12.62 -19.84 -4.83
C ARG A 319 11.92 -18.69 -5.56
N ARG A 320 10.61 -18.55 -5.39
CA ARG A 320 9.83 -17.50 -6.06
C ARG A 320 10.16 -16.13 -5.47
N ARG A 321 10.78 -15.29 -6.28
CA ARG A 321 11.05 -13.90 -5.92
C ARG A 321 9.77 -13.05 -6.03
N ASN A 322 9.50 -12.24 -5.02
CA ASN A 322 8.38 -11.32 -5.00
C ASN A 322 8.90 -9.88 -5.14
N HIS A 323 8.51 -9.21 -6.24
CA HIS A 323 9.00 -7.87 -6.59
C HIS A 323 8.12 -6.71 -6.06
N GLY A 324 7.12 -6.99 -5.21
CA GLY A 324 6.37 -5.93 -4.53
C GLY A 324 7.27 -5.09 -3.60
N ASP A 325 6.84 -3.86 -3.30
CA ASP A 325 7.61 -2.86 -2.53
C ASP A 325 8.17 -3.38 -1.20
N PHE A 326 7.41 -4.22 -0.52
CA PHE A 326 7.81 -4.83 0.74
C PHE A 326 8.89 -5.92 0.56
N MET A 327 8.72 -6.81 -0.41
CA MET A 327 9.59 -7.97 -0.60
C MET A 327 10.89 -7.65 -1.35
N ARG A 328 10.87 -6.67 -2.24
CA ARG A 328 12.04 -6.15 -2.99
C ARG A 328 12.89 -7.25 -3.65
N GLY A 329 12.24 -8.22 -4.29
CA GLY A 329 12.90 -9.32 -4.98
C GLY A 329 13.36 -10.47 -4.08
N ARG A 330 13.02 -10.46 -2.79
CA ARG A 330 13.31 -11.55 -1.85
C ARG A 330 12.24 -12.65 -1.94
N THR A 331 12.61 -13.84 -1.49
CA THR A 331 11.66 -14.94 -1.26
C THR A 331 11.05 -14.81 0.15
N PRO A 332 9.85 -15.37 0.41
CA PRO A 332 9.27 -15.42 1.75
C PRO A 332 10.20 -16.02 2.80
N PHE A 333 10.88 -17.11 2.45
CA PHE A 333 11.82 -17.78 3.37
C PHE A 333 13.05 -16.92 3.69
N ALA A 334 13.61 -16.20 2.69
CA ALA A 334 14.73 -15.29 2.93
C ALA A 334 14.36 -14.11 3.84
N VAL A 335 13.09 -13.66 3.79
CA VAL A 335 12.60 -12.65 4.74
C VAL A 335 12.44 -13.26 6.13
N MET A 336 11.94 -14.51 6.22
CA MET A 336 11.82 -15.26 7.48
C MET A 336 13.18 -15.44 8.16
N GLU A 337 14.18 -15.95 7.44
CA GLU A 337 15.55 -16.12 7.94
C GLU A 337 16.16 -14.83 8.48
N ALA A 338 15.94 -13.70 7.80
CA ALA A 338 16.45 -12.40 8.23
C ALA A 338 15.81 -11.89 9.54
N HIS A 339 14.70 -12.46 9.99
CA HIS A 339 14.09 -12.16 11.29
C HIS A 339 14.54 -13.10 12.40
N LEU A 340 15.09 -14.27 12.05
CA LEU A 340 15.53 -15.30 13.00
C LEU A 340 17.04 -15.17 13.32
N SER A 341 17.78 -14.49 12.47
CA SER A 341 19.20 -14.16 12.67
C SER A 341 19.39 -12.87 13.44
#